data_cfa088d6d3fa7bc3a941f7eff8e9916e
#
_entry.id   cfa088d6d3fa7bc3a941f7eff8e9916e
#
_cell.length_a   1.000
_cell.length_b   1.000
_cell.length_c   1.000
_cell.angle_alpha   90.00
_cell.angle_beta   90.00
_cell.angle_gamma   90.00
#
_symmetry.space_group_name_H-M   'P 1'
#
loop_
_entity.id
_entity.type
_entity.pdbx_description
1 polymer ?
#
loop_
_entity_poly.entity_id
_entity_poly.type
_entity_poly.pdbx_seq_one_letter_code
_entity_poly.pdbx_strand_id
1 'polypeptide(L)'
;MITTNNLSVTYDGDSRALDAVSLTIEGPAIVGIIGPNGAGKSTFMKSILNLIDYSGQVTVDDKDGRKLGHTVAYVEQRSMIDYNFPITVKECIALGTYSKLGLFRRVGKREFDRVESLLEQVGLAGFGNRPIKSLSGGQFQRMLVARCLIQESDYIFLDEPFVGIDSVSEKIIVDLLKELKAAGKTILIVHHDLS
;
A
#
# COMPACT_ATOMS: atom_id res chain seq x y z
N MET A 1 -9.64 -13.15 3.10
CA MET A 1 -10.94 -12.48 3.41
C MET A 1 -10.69 -11.41 4.46
N ILE A 2 -11.21 -10.18 4.26
CA ILE A 2 -11.19 -9.10 5.26
C ILE A 2 -12.61 -8.89 5.74
N THR A 3 -12.82 -8.88 7.05
CA THR A 3 -14.16 -8.64 7.64
C THR A 3 -14.06 -7.54 8.70
N THR A 4 -14.99 -6.60 8.66
CA THR A 4 -15.20 -5.62 9.72
C THR A 4 -16.59 -5.81 10.32
N ASN A 5 -16.70 -5.64 11.64
CA ASN A 5 -17.96 -5.71 12.35
C ASN A 5 -18.08 -4.53 13.33
N ASN A 6 -19.07 -3.67 13.08
CA ASN A 6 -19.30 -2.44 13.85
C ASN A 6 -18.05 -1.57 14.02
N LEU A 7 -17.19 -1.51 12.99
CA LEU A 7 -15.98 -0.71 13.00
C LEU A 7 -16.32 0.78 13.11
N SER A 8 -15.86 1.41 14.18
CA SER A 8 -16.06 2.84 14.40
C SER A 8 -14.77 3.51 14.82
N VAL A 9 -14.55 4.74 14.32
CA VAL A 9 -13.39 5.59 14.65
C VAL A 9 -13.87 6.99 14.96
N THR A 10 -13.42 7.53 16.08
CA THR A 10 -13.65 8.91 16.48
C THR A 10 -12.29 9.57 16.71
N TYR A 11 -12.04 10.68 16.03
CA TYR A 11 -10.90 11.55 16.30
C TYR A 11 -11.25 12.58 17.39
N ASP A 12 -10.29 13.32 17.86
CA ASP A 12 -10.40 14.27 18.97
C ASP A 12 -11.75 15.00 19.05
N GLY A 13 -12.43 14.81 20.22
CA GLY A 13 -13.63 15.56 20.68
C GLY A 13 -14.87 14.97 20.04
N ASP A 14 -15.44 14.60 19.19
CA ASP A 14 -16.74 14.11 18.69
C ASP A 14 -16.79 13.89 17.16
N SER A 15 -15.66 14.10 16.47
CA SER A 15 -15.60 13.87 15.02
C SER A 15 -15.55 12.39 14.70
N ARG A 16 -16.73 11.79 14.45
CA ARG A 16 -16.86 10.40 14.05
C ARG A 16 -16.48 10.24 12.56
N ALA A 17 -15.34 9.62 12.30
CA ALA A 17 -14.84 9.37 10.96
C ALA A 17 -15.39 8.07 10.34
N LEU A 18 -15.67 7.05 11.19
CA LEU A 18 -16.38 5.82 10.81
C LEU A 18 -17.44 5.52 11.85
N ASP A 19 -18.62 5.06 11.40
CA ASP A 19 -19.74 4.73 12.26
C ASP A 19 -20.30 3.34 11.95
N ALA A 20 -19.99 2.38 12.83
CA ALA A 20 -20.50 1.01 12.81
C ALA A 20 -20.39 0.30 11.45
N VAL A 21 -19.27 0.49 10.74
CA VAL A 21 -19.05 -0.09 9.41
C VAL A 21 -18.86 -1.60 9.52
N SER A 22 -19.78 -2.35 8.90
CA SER A 22 -19.76 -3.80 8.84
C SER A 22 -19.76 -4.25 7.38
N LEU A 23 -18.69 -4.91 6.93
CA LEU A 23 -18.58 -5.43 5.56
C LEU A 23 -17.61 -6.60 5.50
N THR A 24 -17.68 -7.34 4.42
CA THR A 24 -16.74 -8.42 4.09
C THR A 24 -16.18 -8.20 2.69
N ILE A 25 -14.87 -8.31 2.56
CA ILE A 25 -14.15 -8.27 1.28
C ILE A 25 -13.59 -9.67 1.04
N GLU A 26 -14.11 -10.33 0.03
CA GLU A 26 -13.60 -11.62 -0.42
C GLU A 26 -12.52 -11.42 -1.50
N GLY A 27 -11.53 -12.28 -1.53
CA GLY A 27 -10.46 -12.23 -2.53
C GLY A 27 -10.31 -13.56 -3.28
N PRO A 28 -9.53 -13.53 -4.37
CA PRO A 28 -8.73 -12.42 -4.91
C PRO A 28 -9.59 -11.37 -5.63
N ALA A 29 -9.37 -10.10 -5.31
CA ALA A 29 -10.17 -8.99 -5.83
C ALA A 29 -9.36 -7.69 -5.96
N ILE A 30 -9.83 -6.77 -6.82
CA ILE A 30 -9.47 -5.35 -6.78
C ILE A 30 -10.72 -4.61 -6.31
N VAL A 31 -10.62 -3.93 -5.17
CA VAL A 31 -11.72 -3.23 -4.51
C VAL A 31 -11.42 -1.74 -4.44
N GLY A 32 -12.27 -0.92 -5.07
CA GLY A 32 -12.20 0.54 -4.98
C GLY A 32 -13.00 1.06 -3.79
N ILE A 33 -12.37 1.88 -2.96
CA ILE A 33 -13.01 2.64 -1.89
C ILE A 33 -13.13 4.08 -2.37
N ILE A 34 -14.36 4.49 -2.68
CA ILE A 34 -14.64 5.75 -3.38
C ILE A 34 -15.51 6.65 -2.49
N GLY A 35 -15.30 7.95 -2.59
CA GLY A 35 -16.06 8.96 -1.87
C GLY A 35 -15.34 10.30 -1.78
N PRO A 36 -16.02 11.36 -1.34
CA PRO A 36 -15.42 12.70 -1.21
C PRO A 36 -14.28 12.72 -0.17
N ASN A 37 -13.49 13.80 -0.20
CA ASN A 37 -12.48 14.03 0.83
C ASN A 37 -13.15 14.15 2.21
N GLY A 38 -12.54 13.56 3.23
CA GLY A 38 -13.11 13.50 4.58
C GLY A 38 -14.14 12.39 4.82
N ALA A 39 -14.50 11.57 3.80
CA ALA A 39 -15.47 10.48 3.96
C ALA A 39 -14.98 9.27 4.76
N GLY A 40 -13.79 9.31 5.36
CA GLY A 40 -13.27 8.22 6.19
C GLY A 40 -12.54 7.10 5.42
N LYS A 41 -12.27 7.26 4.12
CA LYS A 41 -11.64 6.22 3.27
C LYS A 41 -10.27 5.77 3.80
N SER A 42 -9.34 6.70 3.97
CA SER A 42 -8.00 6.41 4.53
C SER A 42 -8.09 5.97 6.00
N THR A 43 -9.07 6.48 6.76
CA THR A 43 -9.37 6.03 8.13
C THR A 43 -9.75 4.55 8.14
N PHE A 44 -10.61 4.13 7.22
CA PHE A 44 -10.99 2.73 7.09
C PHE A 44 -9.78 1.82 6.80
N MET A 45 -8.92 2.21 5.85
CA MET A 45 -7.71 1.45 5.56
C MET A 45 -6.76 1.40 6.76
N LYS A 46 -6.52 2.55 7.42
CA LYS A 46 -5.64 2.65 8.60
C LYS A 46 -6.17 1.82 9.78
N SER A 47 -7.49 1.72 9.94
CA SER A 47 -8.11 0.86 10.97
C SER A 47 -7.82 -0.63 10.71
N ILE A 48 -7.98 -1.09 9.46
CA ILE A 48 -7.65 -2.48 9.10
C ILE A 48 -6.17 -2.78 9.34
N LEU A 49 -5.30 -1.81 9.06
CA LEU A 49 -3.85 -1.91 9.29
C LEU A 49 -3.44 -1.77 10.76
N ASN A 50 -4.39 -1.50 11.65
CA ASN A 50 -4.14 -1.21 13.07
C ASN A 50 -3.14 -0.06 13.29
N LEU A 51 -3.21 0.96 12.43
CA LEU A 51 -2.38 2.17 12.51
C LEU A 51 -3.06 3.28 13.34
N ILE A 52 -4.34 3.11 13.65
CA ILE A 52 -5.15 4.02 14.47
C ILE A 52 -6.06 3.21 15.38
N ASP A 53 -6.45 3.80 16.51
CA ASP A 53 -7.40 3.20 17.43
C ASP A 53 -8.80 3.13 16.83
N TYR A 54 -9.49 2.04 17.08
CA TYR A 54 -10.86 1.82 16.63
C TYR A 54 -11.65 0.98 17.64
N SER A 55 -12.96 1.08 17.58
CA SER A 55 -13.90 0.17 18.25
C SER A 55 -14.55 -0.77 17.24
N GLY A 56 -15.12 -1.88 17.72
CA GLY A 56 -15.61 -2.95 16.88
C GLY A 56 -14.53 -4.00 16.60
N GLN A 57 -14.71 -4.77 15.54
CA GLN A 57 -13.83 -5.90 15.19
C GLN A 57 -13.36 -5.82 13.75
N VAL A 58 -12.08 -6.12 13.56
CA VAL A 58 -11.47 -6.29 12.23
C VAL A 58 -10.77 -7.65 12.21
N THR A 59 -11.00 -8.45 11.18
CA THR A 59 -10.30 -9.71 10.94
C THR A 59 -9.77 -9.78 9.51
N VAL A 60 -8.61 -10.40 9.34
CA VAL A 60 -8.03 -10.74 8.03
C VAL A 60 -7.64 -12.20 8.07
N ASP A 61 -8.25 -13.02 7.20
CA ASP A 61 -8.13 -14.48 7.19
C ASP A 61 -8.38 -15.09 8.58
N ASP A 62 -9.47 -14.67 9.21
CA ASP A 62 -9.90 -15.07 10.57
C ASP A 62 -8.92 -14.72 11.70
N LYS A 63 -7.86 -13.98 11.40
CA LYS A 63 -6.93 -13.45 12.39
C LYS A 63 -7.35 -12.04 12.81
N ASP A 64 -7.24 -11.75 14.11
CA ASP A 64 -7.46 -10.41 14.64
C ASP A 64 -6.58 -9.38 13.92
N GLY A 65 -7.19 -8.31 13.41
CA GLY A 65 -6.51 -7.21 12.72
C GLY A 65 -5.34 -6.59 13.49
N ARG A 66 -5.37 -6.70 14.83
CA ARG A 66 -4.27 -6.25 15.71
C ARG A 66 -3.02 -7.13 15.64
N LYS A 67 -3.08 -8.28 14.97
CA LYS A 67 -2.01 -9.27 14.87
C LYS A 67 -1.58 -9.57 13.42
N LEU A 68 -1.91 -8.69 12.47
CA LEU A 68 -1.72 -8.94 11.04
C LEU A 68 -0.25 -9.02 10.60
N GLY A 69 0.67 -8.38 11.30
CA GLY A 69 2.09 -8.41 10.98
C GLY A 69 2.36 -8.05 9.51
N HIS A 70 2.94 -9.00 8.76
CA HIS A 70 3.35 -8.79 7.36
C HIS A 70 2.29 -9.20 6.32
N THR A 71 1.07 -9.50 6.75
CA THR A 71 0.00 -10.00 5.86
C THR A 71 -0.48 -8.93 4.88
N VAL A 72 -0.39 -7.65 5.27
CA VAL A 72 -0.84 -6.51 4.47
C VAL A 72 0.33 -5.59 4.16
N ALA A 73 0.51 -5.25 2.89
CA ALA A 73 1.43 -4.22 2.44
C ALA A 73 0.64 -2.93 2.15
N TYR A 74 1.19 -1.78 2.54
CA TYR A 74 0.52 -0.49 2.43
C TYR A 74 1.40 0.54 1.71
N VAL A 75 0.83 1.18 0.71
CA VAL A 75 1.38 2.37 0.06
C VAL A 75 0.59 3.57 0.52
N GLU A 76 1.21 4.37 1.38
CA GLU A 76 0.66 5.61 1.88
C GLU A 76 0.61 6.69 0.81
N GLN A 77 -0.30 7.64 0.98
CA GLN A 77 -0.41 8.79 0.09
C GLN A 77 0.95 9.49 -0.07
N ARG A 78 1.32 9.77 -1.31
CA ARG A 78 2.62 10.32 -1.70
C ARG A 78 3.02 11.59 -0.94
N SER A 79 2.06 12.46 -0.60
CA SER A 79 2.30 13.71 0.13
C SER A 79 2.91 13.51 1.52
N MET A 80 2.83 12.31 2.09
CA MET A 80 3.34 11.98 3.42
C MET A 80 4.81 11.53 3.41
N ILE A 81 5.43 11.41 2.23
CA ILE A 81 6.79 10.87 2.10
C ILE A 81 7.80 11.99 1.85
N ASP A 82 8.86 12.03 2.63
CA ASP A 82 9.95 12.99 2.44
C ASP A 82 10.82 12.62 1.21
N TYR A 83 10.62 13.38 0.14
CA TYR A 83 11.40 13.25 -1.11
C TYR A 83 12.89 13.59 -0.96
N ASN A 84 13.25 14.38 0.05
CA ASN A 84 14.62 14.84 0.26
C ASN A 84 15.46 13.83 1.06
N PHE A 85 14.83 12.73 1.49
CA PHE A 85 15.58 11.69 2.20
C PHE A 85 16.70 11.15 1.32
N PRO A 86 17.97 11.11 1.81
CA PRO A 86 19.15 10.85 0.97
C PRO A 86 19.37 9.35 0.73
N ILE A 87 18.44 8.71 0.02
CA ILE A 87 18.55 7.29 -0.39
C ILE A 87 18.35 7.13 -1.88
N THR A 88 18.86 6.02 -2.40
CA THR A 88 18.64 5.59 -3.78
C THR A 88 17.33 4.83 -3.94
N VAL A 89 16.86 4.71 -5.19
CA VAL A 89 15.65 3.96 -5.55
C VAL A 89 15.72 2.52 -5.05
N LYS A 90 16.84 1.82 -5.30
CA LYS A 90 17.00 0.42 -4.85
C LYS A 90 17.00 0.28 -3.32
N GLU A 91 17.60 1.23 -2.60
CA GLU A 91 17.58 1.24 -1.14
C GLU A 91 16.15 1.47 -0.63
N CYS A 92 15.42 2.40 -1.24
CA CYS A 92 14.03 2.67 -0.86
C CYS A 92 13.14 1.42 -1.06
N ILE A 93 13.27 0.72 -2.18
CA ILE A 93 12.52 -0.52 -2.40
C ILE A 93 12.95 -1.60 -1.40
N ALA A 94 14.26 -1.74 -1.16
CA ALA A 94 14.81 -2.71 -0.22
C ALA A 94 14.32 -2.51 1.22
N LEU A 95 13.95 -1.28 1.63
CA LEU A 95 13.33 -1.05 2.95
C LEU A 95 12.05 -1.88 3.15
N GLY A 96 11.32 -2.23 2.09
CA GLY A 96 10.16 -3.10 2.17
C GLY A 96 10.48 -4.52 2.68
N THR A 97 11.73 -4.98 2.57
CA THR A 97 12.13 -6.31 3.04
C THR A 97 12.23 -6.43 4.55
N TYR A 98 12.40 -5.32 5.27
CA TYR A 98 12.56 -5.35 6.73
C TYR A 98 11.36 -5.93 7.46
N SER A 99 10.18 -5.86 6.87
CA SER A 99 8.98 -6.51 7.41
C SER A 99 9.19 -8.02 7.61
N LYS A 100 9.97 -8.67 6.74
CA LYS A 100 10.27 -10.11 6.78
C LYS A 100 11.63 -10.43 7.41
N LEU A 101 12.63 -9.60 7.16
CA LEU A 101 14.00 -9.84 7.64
C LEU A 101 14.14 -9.57 9.14
N GLY A 102 13.31 -8.67 9.70
CA GLY A 102 13.48 -8.19 11.09
C GLY A 102 14.67 -7.24 11.24
N LEU A 103 14.80 -6.63 12.43
CA LEU A 103 15.75 -5.55 12.71
C LEU A 103 17.23 -5.97 12.67
N PHE A 104 17.54 -7.27 12.76
CA PHE A 104 18.92 -7.76 12.91
C PHE A 104 19.50 -8.38 11.64
N ARG A 105 18.73 -8.51 10.57
CA ARG A 105 19.24 -9.04 9.29
C ARG A 105 19.50 -7.91 8.31
N ARG A 106 20.67 -7.97 7.66
CA ARG A 106 21.03 -7.03 6.60
C ARG A 106 20.39 -7.47 5.27
N VAL A 107 19.97 -6.50 4.48
CA VAL A 107 19.60 -6.72 3.08
C VAL A 107 20.81 -7.28 2.33
N GLY A 108 20.67 -8.46 1.77
CA GLY A 108 21.73 -9.17 1.07
C GLY A 108 21.59 -9.15 -0.45
N LYS A 109 22.43 -9.93 -1.14
CA LYS A 109 22.41 -10.03 -2.61
C LYS A 109 21.05 -10.48 -3.14
N ARG A 110 20.43 -11.48 -2.49
CA ARG A 110 19.13 -12.03 -2.90
C ARG A 110 18.03 -10.96 -2.93
N GLU A 111 18.01 -10.11 -1.90
CA GLU A 111 17.03 -9.02 -1.82
C GLU A 111 17.29 -7.97 -2.90
N PHE A 112 18.55 -7.64 -3.19
CA PHE A 112 18.88 -6.71 -4.26
C PHE A 112 18.62 -7.29 -5.66
N ASP A 113 18.87 -8.56 -5.91
CA ASP A 113 18.50 -9.23 -7.17
C ASP A 113 16.98 -9.13 -7.40
N ARG A 114 16.20 -9.26 -6.33
CA ARG A 114 14.75 -9.10 -6.38
C ARG A 114 14.32 -7.65 -6.60
N VAL A 115 15.01 -6.68 -6.01
CA VAL A 115 14.79 -5.25 -6.27
C VAL A 115 14.96 -4.95 -7.76
N GLU A 116 16.00 -5.47 -8.41
CA GLU A 116 16.21 -5.27 -9.85
C GLU A 116 15.06 -5.86 -10.69
N SER A 117 14.59 -7.07 -10.36
CA SER A 117 13.43 -7.65 -11.03
C SER A 117 12.15 -6.79 -10.84
N LEU A 118 11.94 -6.24 -9.67
CA LEU A 118 10.79 -5.34 -9.41
C LEU A 118 10.94 -4.01 -10.18
N LEU A 119 12.15 -3.47 -10.28
CA LEU A 119 12.41 -2.28 -11.09
C LEU A 119 12.06 -2.49 -12.57
N GLU A 120 12.34 -3.68 -13.11
CA GLU A 120 11.92 -4.04 -14.47
C GLU A 120 10.39 -4.08 -14.58
N GLN A 121 9.72 -4.74 -13.65
CA GLN A 121 8.25 -4.89 -13.65
C GLN A 121 7.52 -3.53 -13.58
N VAL A 122 8.04 -2.58 -12.81
CA VAL A 122 7.44 -1.24 -12.70
C VAL A 122 7.98 -0.25 -13.75
N GLY A 123 8.74 -0.70 -14.77
CA GLY A 123 9.29 0.13 -15.82
C GLY A 123 10.32 1.17 -15.35
N LEU A 124 11.13 0.80 -14.36
CA LEU A 124 12.23 1.60 -13.80
C LEU A 124 13.59 0.89 -13.93
N ALA A 125 13.76 0.02 -14.93
CA ALA A 125 15.05 -0.63 -15.21
C ALA A 125 16.17 0.41 -15.31
N GLY A 126 17.30 0.17 -14.65
CA GLY A 126 18.44 1.08 -14.62
C GLY A 126 18.30 2.30 -13.70
N PHE A 127 17.19 2.47 -12.98
CA PHE A 127 17.01 3.59 -12.05
C PHE A 127 17.53 3.29 -10.64
N GLY A 128 17.91 2.06 -10.33
CA GLY A 128 18.25 1.61 -8.99
C GLY A 128 19.23 2.49 -8.21
N ASN A 129 20.26 3.02 -8.88
CA ASN A 129 21.28 3.87 -8.25
C ASN A 129 20.94 5.38 -8.25
N ARG A 130 19.79 5.78 -8.80
CA ARG A 130 19.37 7.19 -8.78
C ARG A 130 18.84 7.57 -7.40
N PRO A 131 19.08 8.80 -6.93
CA PRO A 131 18.44 9.29 -5.72
C PRO A 131 16.93 9.44 -5.93
N ILE A 132 16.11 9.15 -4.91
CA ILE A 132 14.64 9.21 -5.02
C ILE A 132 14.15 10.59 -5.42
N LYS A 133 14.82 11.66 -5.00
CA LYS A 133 14.49 13.06 -5.34
C LYS A 133 14.58 13.39 -6.84
N SER A 134 15.26 12.56 -7.64
CA SER A 134 15.41 12.78 -9.09
C SER A 134 14.26 12.17 -9.90
N LEU A 135 13.35 11.47 -9.27
CA LEU A 135 12.23 10.79 -9.92
C LEU A 135 11.10 11.78 -10.25
N SER A 136 10.46 11.60 -11.41
CA SER A 136 9.16 12.22 -11.68
C SER A 136 8.09 11.67 -10.73
N GLY A 137 6.93 12.34 -10.67
CA GLY A 137 5.83 11.87 -9.83
C GLY A 137 5.38 10.45 -10.11
N GLY A 138 5.20 10.11 -11.39
CA GLY A 138 4.82 8.76 -11.79
C GLY A 138 5.93 7.73 -11.54
N GLN A 139 7.20 8.09 -11.75
CA GLN A 139 8.33 7.22 -11.42
C GLN A 139 8.40 6.93 -9.92
N PHE A 140 8.20 7.95 -9.10
CA PHE A 140 8.20 7.81 -7.65
C PHE A 140 7.05 6.91 -7.18
N GLN A 141 5.84 7.10 -7.73
CA GLN A 141 4.71 6.25 -7.40
C GLN A 141 4.96 4.78 -7.76
N ARG A 142 5.53 4.51 -8.94
CA ARG A 142 5.91 3.16 -9.37
C ARG A 142 6.98 2.54 -8.46
N MET A 143 7.93 3.33 -7.98
CA MET A 143 8.91 2.89 -6.98
C MET A 143 8.23 2.50 -5.66
N LEU A 144 7.24 3.28 -5.18
CA LEU A 144 6.49 2.95 -3.96
C LEU A 144 5.70 1.65 -4.11
N VAL A 145 5.11 1.43 -5.28
CA VAL A 145 4.45 0.15 -5.58
C VAL A 145 5.47 -1.00 -5.53
N ALA A 146 6.65 -0.85 -6.14
CA ALA A 146 7.71 -1.86 -6.07
C ALA A 146 8.15 -2.14 -4.62
N ARG A 147 8.28 -1.09 -3.77
CA ARG A 147 8.56 -1.23 -2.34
C ARG A 147 7.48 -2.01 -1.59
N CYS A 148 6.22 -1.87 -2.01
CA CYS A 148 5.12 -2.64 -1.46
C CYS A 148 5.21 -4.11 -1.91
N LEU A 149 5.48 -4.36 -3.18
CA LEU A 149 5.53 -5.70 -3.75
C LEU A 149 6.65 -6.59 -3.20
N ILE A 150 7.78 -6.00 -2.83
CA ILE A 150 8.89 -6.77 -2.24
C ILE A 150 8.51 -7.43 -0.91
N GLN A 151 7.46 -6.95 -0.25
CA GLN A 151 6.90 -7.54 0.96
C GLN A 151 6.19 -8.88 0.72
N GLU A 152 5.79 -9.19 -0.53
CA GLU A 152 5.05 -10.41 -0.92
C GLU A 152 3.77 -10.65 -0.12
N SER A 153 3.14 -9.62 0.33
CA SER A 153 1.91 -9.69 1.10
C SER A 153 0.75 -10.21 0.25
N ASP A 154 -0.25 -10.85 0.88
CA ASP A 154 -1.45 -11.32 0.19
C ASP A 154 -2.49 -10.22 0.01
N TYR A 155 -2.41 -9.19 0.83
CA TYR A 155 -3.23 -7.99 0.77
C TYR A 155 -2.38 -6.77 0.50
N ILE A 156 -2.82 -5.93 -0.45
CA ILE A 156 -2.11 -4.74 -0.90
C ILE A 156 -3.08 -3.55 -0.80
N PHE A 157 -2.72 -2.55 -0.02
CA PHE A 157 -3.51 -1.35 0.17
C PHE A 157 -2.80 -0.16 -0.46
N LEU A 158 -3.51 0.57 -1.31
CA LEU A 158 -3.00 1.72 -2.05
C LEU A 158 -3.86 2.94 -1.75
N ASP A 159 -3.27 3.95 -1.13
CA ASP A 159 -3.97 5.20 -0.82
C ASP A 159 -3.66 6.24 -1.90
N GLU A 160 -4.66 6.54 -2.73
CA GLU A 160 -4.60 7.49 -3.85
C GLU A 160 -3.42 7.26 -4.83
N PRO A 161 -3.22 6.03 -5.35
CA PRO A 161 -2.03 5.69 -6.14
C PRO A 161 -1.93 6.39 -7.49
N PHE A 162 -3.02 6.98 -7.99
CA PHE A 162 -3.10 7.58 -9.32
C PHE A 162 -3.06 9.11 -9.31
N VAL A 163 -3.02 9.73 -8.13
CA VAL A 163 -3.03 11.19 -8.01
C VAL A 163 -1.71 11.79 -8.48
N GLY A 164 -1.81 12.71 -9.45
CA GLY A 164 -0.66 13.48 -9.95
C GLY A 164 0.38 12.66 -10.71
N ILE A 165 -0.01 11.56 -11.33
CA ILE A 165 0.83 10.77 -12.22
C ILE A 165 0.39 10.90 -13.69
N ASP A 166 1.32 10.60 -14.59
CA ASP A 166 1.05 10.55 -16.03
C ASP A 166 0.30 9.26 -16.44
N SER A 167 -0.36 9.29 -17.60
CA SER A 167 -1.14 8.16 -18.13
C SER A 167 -0.31 6.90 -18.39
N VAL A 168 0.98 7.04 -18.70
CA VAL A 168 1.88 5.90 -18.90
C VAL A 168 2.15 5.21 -17.56
N SER A 169 2.44 5.97 -16.53
CA SER A 169 2.63 5.44 -15.16
C SER A 169 1.36 4.81 -14.61
N GLU A 170 0.21 5.43 -14.84
CA GLU A 170 -1.09 4.88 -14.47
C GLU A 170 -1.33 3.52 -15.12
N LYS A 171 -1.14 3.43 -16.44
CA LYS A 171 -1.31 2.16 -17.18
C LYS A 171 -0.41 1.06 -16.63
N ILE A 172 0.88 1.34 -16.37
CA ILE A 172 1.82 0.36 -15.82
C ILE A 172 1.32 -0.15 -14.46
N ILE A 173 0.87 0.75 -13.58
CA ILE A 173 0.34 0.35 -12.26
C ILE A 173 -0.93 -0.49 -12.42
N VAL A 174 -1.88 -0.07 -13.26
CA VAL A 174 -3.15 -0.81 -13.48
C VAL A 174 -2.88 -2.22 -14.02
N ASP A 175 -2.00 -2.36 -15.01
CA ASP A 175 -1.66 -3.66 -15.59
C ASP A 175 -1.01 -4.57 -14.54
N LEU A 176 -0.09 -4.04 -13.73
CA LEU A 176 0.52 -4.74 -12.62
C LEU A 176 -0.51 -5.20 -11.56
N LEU A 177 -1.49 -4.35 -11.21
CA LEU A 177 -2.53 -4.73 -10.24
C LEU A 177 -3.43 -5.86 -10.78
N LYS A 178 -3.69 -5.90 -12.09
CA LYS A 178 -4.42 -7.01 -12.73
C LYS A 178 -3.63 -8.32 -12.64
N GLU A 179 -2.31 -8.28 -12.89
CA GLU A 179 -1.43 -9.43 -12.75
C GLU A 179 -1.41 -9.95 -11.31
N LEU A 180 -1.31 -9.06 -10.32
CA LEU A 180 -1.33 -9.42 -8.90
C LEU A 180 -2.65 -10.06 -8.49
N LYS A 181 -3.79 -9.53 -8.96
CA LYS A 181 -5.09 -10.17 -8.75
C LYS A 181 -5.12 -11.57 -9.37
N ALA A 182 -4.64 -11.73 -10.60
CA ALA A 182 -4.56 -13.04 -11.26
C ALA A 182 -3.64 -14.02 -10.49
N ALA A 183 -2.62 -13.52 -9.79
CA ALA A 183 -1.75 -14.27 -8.89
C ALA A 183 -2.37 -14.53 -7.50
N GLY A 184 -3.65 -14.24 -7.29
CA GLY A 184 -4.37 -14.56 -6.06
C GLY A 184 -4.32 -13.46 -4.99
N LYS A 185 -3.81 -12.26 -5.28
CA LYS A 185 -3.75 -11.16 -4.32
C LYS A 185 -5.07 -10.39 -4.24
N THR A 186 -5.33 -9.80 -3.07
CA THR A 186 -6.46 -8.88 -2.85
C THR A 186 -5.93 -7.47 -2.70
N ILE A 187 -6.45 -6.56 -3.51
CA ILE A 187 -5.98 -5.17 -3.58
C ILE A 187 -7.11 -4.22 -3.20
N LEU A 188 -6.86 -3.33 -2.24
CA LEU A 188 -7.75 -2.24 -1.89
C LEU A 188 -7.15 -0.92 -2.37
N ILE A 189 -7.94 -0.13 -3.08
CA ILE A 189 -7.52 1.16 -3.63
C ILE A 189 -8.46 2.24 -3.12
N VAL A 190 -7.93 3.25 -2.44
CA VAL A 190 -8.67 4.48 -2.14
C VAL A 190 -8.53 5.43 -3.31
N HIS A 191 -9.65 5.96 -3.77
CA HIS A 191 -9.70 7.02 -4.78
C HIS A 191 -10.77 8.04 -4.43
N HIS A 192 -10.56 9.31 -4.79
CA HIS A 192 -11.51 10.38 -4.44
C HIS A 192 -12.43 10.74 -5.60
N ASP A 193 -12.14 10.26 -6.81
CA ASP A 193 -12.91 10.58 -8.02
C ASP A 193 -13.24 9.32 -8.85
N LEU A 194 -14.39 9.38 -9.57
CA LEU A 194 -14.86 8.33 -10.47
C LEU A 194 -14.55 8.62 -11.94
N SER A 195 -13.79 9.69 -12.23
CA SER A 195 -13.45 10.11 -13.59
C SER A 195 -12.32 9.30 -14.20
#